data_e45a601fd32d8679923b4c0957187854
#
_entry.id   e45a601fd32d8679923b4c0957187854
#
_cell.length_a   1.000
_cell.length_b   1.000
_cell.length_c   1.000
_cell.angle_alpha   90.00
_cell.angle_beta   90.00
_cell.angle_gamma   90.00
#
_symmetry.space_group_name_H-M   'P 1'
#
loop_
_entity.id
_entity.type
_entity.pdbx_description
1 polymer ?
#
loop_
_entity_poly.entity_id
_entity_poly.type
_entity_poly.pdbx_seq_one_letter_code
_entity_poly.pdbx_strand_id
1 'polypeptide(L)'
;MLDVCLLGTAGMMPLPNRWLTALSLKYNGSNILIDCGEGTQIAMKEAGINFKPIDILCITHFHADHISGLPGLLLTMGNAERTEPLTIIGPKGLTRVVTALRTIAPELPFEIKCIELNEQDEYFEMNGYHIHAFRVKHAVLCYGYSVEIKRSGRFSVERAKEKEIPMRLWNPLQKGNTVEFEGRVYTPDMVLGPARKGIKVTYCTDSRPLEHIVEAAEGSDLFICEGMYAEKEKIVKAKQYKHMTFYEAAEMAKRAGVKELWLTHFSPSLVRADDYMPQVRDIFANAYLGKDGKSVELMFDED
;
A
#
# COMPACT_ATOMS: atom_id res chain seq x y z
N MET A 1 -14.15 2.18 -5.40
CA MET A 1 -13.12 1.72 -6.35
C MET A 1 -11.77 2.16 -5.86
N LEU A 2 -10.81 1.26 -5.77
CA LEU A 2 -9.41 1.53 -5.43
C LEU A 2 -8.55 1.12 -6.64
N ASP A 3 -7.84 2.09 -7.23
CA ASP A 3 -6.91 1.83 -8.32
C ASP A 3 -5.56 1.44 -7.73
N VAL A 4 -5.04 0.29 -8.14
CA VAL A 4 -3.73 -0.24 -7.71
C VAL A 4 -2.83 -0.31 -8.93
N CYS A 5 -1.61 0.22 -8.85
CA CYS A 5 -0.62 0.12 -9.91
C CYS A 5 0.77 -0.18 -9.35
N LEU A 6 1.33 -1.32 -9.75
CA LEU A 6 2.68 -1.73 -9.41
C LEU A 6 3.67 -1.01 -10.35
N LEU A 7 4.35 0.01 -9.86
CA LEU A 7 5.18 0.90 -10.65
C LEU A 7 6.57 0.31 -10.93
N GLY A 8 7.13 -0.42 -9.97
CA GLY A 8 8.43 -1.04 -10.11
C GLY A 8 8.50 -2.38 -9.39
N THR A 9 9.18 -3.34 -10.00
CA THR A 9 9.23 -4.74 -9.55
C THR A 9 10.63 -5.27 -9.32
N ALA A 10 11.67 -4.49 -9.59
CA ALA A 10 13.05 -4.89 -9.36
C ALA A 10 13.45 -4.67 -7.90
N GLY A 11 14.19 -5.62 -7.33
CA GLY A 11 14.98 -5.44 -6.11
C GLY A 11 16.45 -5.17 -6.44
N MET A 12 17.17 -4.55 -5.51
CA MET A 12 18.61 -4.26 -5.51
C MET A 12 19.08 -3.20 -6.52
N MET A 13 18.81 -3.34 -7.81
CA MET A 13 19.31 -2.44 -8.85
C MET A 13 18.31 -2.31 -10.01
N PRO A 14 18.21 -1.15 -10.65
CA PRO A 14 17.34 -0.99 -11.80
C PRO A 14 17.90 -1.78 -12.99
N LEU A 15 17.01 -2.31 -13.80
CA LEU A 15 17.34 -2.99 -15.05
C LEU A 15 16.65 -2.27 -16.22
N PRO A 16 17.13 -2.41 -17.45
CA PRO A 16 16.38 -1.93 -18.61
C PRO A 16 14.95 -2.48 -18.60
N ASN A 17 13.96 -1.57 -18.68
CA ASN A 17 12.53 -1.88 -18.64
C ASN A 17 12.05 -2.57 -17.34
N ARG A 18 12.74 -2.38 -16.22
CA ARG A 18 12.32 -2.84 -14.90
C ARG A 18 12.79 -1.85 -13.84
N TRP A 19 11.87 -1.04 -13.32
CA TRP A 19 12.10 -0.02 -12.32
C TRP A 19 12.17 -0.62 -10.91
N LEU A 20 12.81 0.11 -10.01
CA LEU A 20 12.91 -0.26 -8.60
C LEU A 20 11.57 -0.09 -7.88
N THR A 21 11.52 -0.67 -6.71
CA THR A 21 10.33 -0.87 -5.89
C THR A 21 9.49 0.38 -5.70
N ALA A 22 8.25 0.34 -6.20
CA ALA A 22 7.22 1.35 -5.94
C ALA A 22 5.82 0.82 -6.25
N LEU A 23 4.83 1.18 -5.43
CA LEU A 23 3.42 0.84 -5.59
C LEU A 23 2.56 2.08 -5.41
N SER A 24 1.59 2.32 -6.30
CA SER A 24 0.60 3.40 -6.21
C SER A 24 -0.78 2.84 -5.89
N LEU A 25 -1.46 3.45 -4.92
CA LEU A 25 -2.84 3.17 -4.52
C LEU A 25 -3.64 4.47 -4.59
N LYS A 26 -4.65 4.55 -5.48
CA LYS A 26 -5.44 5.77 -5.67
C LYS A 26 -6.90 5.56 -5.28
N TYR A 27 -7.41 6.44 -4.44
CA TYR A 27 -8.80 6.44 -3.97
C TYR A 27 -9.32 7.88 -3.83
N ASN A 28 -10.49 8.17 -4.39
CA ASN A 28 -11.18 9.47 -4.27
C ASN A 28 -10.28 10.70 -4.54
N GLY A 29 -9.40 10.62 -5.52
CA GLY A 29 -8.52 11.73 -5.91
C GLY A 29 -7.22 11.85 -5.09
N SER A 30 -7.08 11.11 -4.00
CA SER A 30 -5.86 10.98 -3.21
C SER A 30 -5.04 9.77 -3.65
N ASN A 31 -3.72 9.82 -3.52
CA ASN A 31 -2.82 8.73 -3.88
C ASN A 31 -1.85 8.43 -2.73
N ILE A 32 -1.77 7.14 -2.35
CA ILE A 32 -0.69 6.60 -1.53
C ILE A 32 0.38 6.05 -2.48
N LEU A 33 1.62 6.45 -2.29
CA LEU A 33 2.78 5.78 -2.86
C LEU A 33 3.45 4.94 -1.76
N ILE A 34 3.74 3.68 -2.01
CA ILE A 34 4.51 2.83 -1.10
C ILE A 34 5.85 2.55 -1.77
N ASP A 35 6.91 2.98 -1.11
CA ASP A 35 8.28 3.07 -1.61
C ASP A 35 8.46 4.02 -2.81
N CYS A 36 9.69 4.42 -3.04
CA CYS A 36 10.08 5.34 -4.10
C CYS A 36 11.52 5.00 -4.55
N GLY A 37 11.68 3.85 -5.19
CA GLY A 37 12.94 3.43 -5.78
C GLY A 37 13.34 4.29 -6.98
N GLU A 38 14.56 4.13 -7.45
CA GLU A 38 15.03 4.84 -8.65
C GLU A 38 14.16 4.49 -9.86
N GLY A 39 13.77 5.52 -10.63
CA GLY A 39 12.90 5.37 -11.80
C GLY A 39 11.41 5.50 -11.50
N THR A 40 10.97 5.62 -10.25
CA THR A 40 9.56 5.78 -9.87
C THR A 40 8.86 6.89 -10.66
N GLN A 41 9.51 8.04 -10.90
CA GLN A 41 8.96 9.14 -11.69
C GLN A 41 8.67 8.71 -13.14
N ILE A 42 9.55 7.92 -13.73
CA ILE A 42 9.41 7.43 -15.11
C ILE A 42 8.27 6.43 -15.16
N ALA A 43 8.26 5.47 -14.25
CA ALA A 43 7.19 4.47 -14.13
C ALA A 43 5.80 5.13 -13.95
N MET A 44 5.68 6.17 -13.13
CA MET A 44 4.44 6.94 -12.98
C MET A 44 4.02 7.60 -14.30
N LYS A 45 4.96 8.20 -15.03
CA LYS A 45 4.69 8.80 -16.35
C LYS A 45 4.21 7.76 -17.36
N GLU A 46 4.87 6.62 -17.42
CA GLU A 46 4.50 5.49 -18.29
C GLU A 46 3.11 4.94 -17.96
N ALA A 47 2.77 4.88 -16.65
CA ALA A 47 1.46 4.46 -16.17
C ALA A 47 0.37 5.55 -16.25
N GLY A 48 0.69 6.77 -16.69
CA GLY A 48 -0.26 7.89 -16.74
C GLY A 48 -0.69 8.41 -15.37
N ILE A 49 0.10 8.17 -14.32
CA ILE A 49 -0.21 8.57 -12.95
C ILE A 49 0.38 9.96 -12.67
N ASN A 50 -0.47 10.87 -12.21
CA ASN A 50 -0.08 12.23 -11.87
C ASN A 50 0.65 12.29 -10.51
N PHE A 51 1.61 13.22 -10.37
CA PHE A 51 2.39 13.42 -9.15
C PHE A 51 1.67 14.25 -8.10
N LYS A 52 0.88 15.24 -8.52
CA LYS A 52 0.21 16.18 -7.61
C LYS A 52 -0.71 15.50 -6.57
N PRO A 53 -1.46 14.43 -6.89
CA PRO A 53 -2.34 13.78 -5.92
C PRO A 53 -1.64 12.88 -4.89
N ILE A 54 -0.32 12.75 -4.89
CA ILE A 54 0.38 11.93 -3.89
C ILE A 54 0.33 12.65 -2.54
N ASP A 55 -0.57 12.24 -1.68
CA ASP A 55 -0.76 12.85 -0.35
C ASP A 55 0.01 12.12 0.74
N ILE A 56 0.25 10.83 0.53
CA ILE A 56 0.90 9.95 1.49
C ILE A 56 1.98 9.14 0.78
N LEU A 57 3.18 9.11 1.36
CA LEU A 57 4.27 8.24 0.96
C LEU A 57 4.64 7.34 2.14
N CYS A 58 4.49 6.04 1.97
CA CYS A 58 4.89 5.04 2.94
C CYS A 58 6.25 4.45 2.53
N ILE A 59 7.25 4.50 3.39
CA ILE A 59 8.57 3.91 3.16
C ILE A 59 8.69 2.65 4.00
N THR A 60 8.97 1.51 3.36
CA THR A 60 9.14 0.24 4.06
C THR A 60 10.44 0.21 4.87
N HIS A 61 11.54 0.65 4.26
CA HIS A 61 12.87 0.76 4.88
C HIS A 61 13.80 1.65 4.02
N PHE A 62 15.05 1.84 4.46
CA PHE A 62 15.96 2.83 3.83
C PHE A 62 17.03 2.21 2.92
N HIS A 63 16.82 1.01 2.36
CA HIS A 63 17.69 0.57 1.27
C HIS A 63 17.45 1.41 0.01
N ALA A 64 18.48 1.55 -0.80
CA ALA A 64 18.46 2.47 -1.94
C ALA A 64 17.34 2.16 -2.94
N ASP A 65 17.09 0.89 -3.21
CA ASP A 65 16.04 0.42 -4.13
C ASP A 65 14.60 0.73 -3.67
N HIS A 66 14.44 1.25 -2.44
CA HIS A 66 13.13 1.67 -1.90
C HIS A 66 13.00 3.19 -1.71
N ILE A 67 14.09 3.96 -1.74
CA ILE A 67 14.04 5.39 -1.41
C ILE A 67 14.86 6.31 -2.33
N SER A 68 15.74 5.77 -3.18
CA SER A 68 16.65 6.59 -4.00
C SER A 68 15.95 7.52 -5.00
N GLY A 69 14.71 7.22 -5.39
CA GLY A 69 13.90 8.06 -6.28
C GLY A 69 13.28 9.28 -5.59
N LEU A 70 13.27 9.32 -4.24
CA LEU A 70 12.57 10.34 -3.48
C LEU A 70 12.99 11.79 -3.81
N PRO A 71 14.27 12.15 -3.89
CA PRO A 71 14.65 13.53 -4.17
C PRO A 71 14.12 14.04 -5.52
N GLY A 72 14.21 13.21 -6.55
CA GLY A 72 13.68 13.53 -7.87
C GLY A 72 12.16 13.62 -7.88
N LEU A 73 11.47 12.73 -7.17
CA LEU A 73 10.02 12.78 -7.04
C LEU A 73 9.55 14.07 -6.39
N LEU A 74 10.19 14.50 -5.28
CA LEU A 74 9.86 15.74 -4.57
C LEU A 74 9.98 16.96 -5.49
N LEU A 75 11.06 17.06 -6.28
CA LEU A 75 11.24 18.13 -7.27
C LEU A 75 10.16 18.09 -8.34
N THR A 76 9.80 16.89 -8.83
CA THR A 76 8.76 16.74 -9.85
C THR A 76 7.38 17.13 -9.29
N MET A 77 7.08 16.81 -8.04
CA MET A 77 5.85 17.24 -7.37
C MET A 77 5.81 18.77 -7.23
N GLY A 78 6.93 19.41 -6.87
CA GLY A 78 7.04 20.85 -6.81
C GLY A 78 6.83 21.51 -8.19
N ASN A 79 7.44 20.96 -9.23
CA ASN A 79 7.26 21.42 -10.62
C ASN A 79 5.83 21.20 -11.16
N ALA A 80 5.09 20.26 -10.59
CA ALA A 80 3.67 20.05 -10.86
C ALA A 80 2.74 20.99 -10.06
N GLU A 81 3.32 22.05 -9.45
CA GLU A 81 2.60 23.07 -8.68
C GLU A 81 1.81 22.50 -7.50
N ARG A 82 2.35 21.46 -6.84
CA ARG A 82 1.80 20.98 -5.58
C ARG A 82 2.11 21.98 -4.47
N THR A 83 1.09 22.35 -3.71
CA THR A 83 1.19 23.24 -2.52
C THR A 83 0.69 22.56 -1.25
N GLU A 84 -0.10 21.50 -1.39
CA GLU A 84 -0.64 20.72 -0.28
C GLU A 84 0.48 19.93 0.42
N PRO A 85 0.43 19.78 1.75
CA PRO A 85 1.43 19.01 2.50
C PRO A 85 1.54 17.55 2.02
N LEU A 86 2.76 17.01 2.03
CA LEU A 86 3.03 15.59 1.82
C LEU A 86 3.31 14.94 3.19
N THR A 87 2.56 13.88 3.52
CA THR A 87 2.87 13.05 4.68
C THR A 87 3.75 11.88 4.27
N ILE A 88 4.90 11.71 4.93
CA ILE A 88 5.79 10.55 4.74
C ILE A 88 5.77 9.72 6.02
N ILE A 89 5.42 8.44 5.91
CA ILE A 89 5.38 7.46 6.99
C ILE A 89 6.51 6.47 6.76
N GLY A 90 7.30 6.13 7.77
CA GLY A 90 8.38 5.15 7.61
C GLY A 90 9.12 4.85 8.90
N PRO A 91 10.13 3.97 8.87
CA PRO A 91 10.83 3.52 10.06
C PRO A 91 11.50 4.66 10.84
N LYS A 92 11.80 4.41 12.10
CA LYS A 92 12.58 5.32 12.95
C LYS A 92 13.84 5.82 12.25
N GLY A 93 14.06 7.12 12.28
CA GLY A 93 15.15 7.82 11.57
C GLY A 93 14.71 8.40 10.22
N LEU A 94 13.43 8.28 9.85
CA LEU A 94 12.85 8.80 8.62
C LEU A 94 13.16 10.29 8.43
N THR A 95 12.92 11.11 9.45
CA THR A 95 13.13 12.56 9.39
C THR A 95 14.57 12.89 9.01
N ARG A 96 15.55 12.21 9.61
CA ARG A 96 16.96 12.38 9.29
C ARG A 96 17.27 11.99 7.84
N VAL A 97 16.76 10.87 7.37
CA VAL A 97 16.99 10.36 6.01
C VAL A 97 16.37 11.29 4.98
N VAL A 98 15.10 11.69 5.16
CA VAL A 98 14.40 12.62 4.26
C VAL A 98 15.11 13.97 4.23
N THR A 99 15.55 14.50 5.38
CA THR A 99 16.30 15.77 5.45
C THR A 99 17.62 15.68 4.69
N ALA A 100 18.34 14.57 4.81
CA ALA A 100 19.60 14.37 4.08
C ALA A 100 19.36 14.28 2.56
N LEU A 101 18.39 13.54 2.12
CA LEU A 101 18.01 13.41 0.70
C LEU A 101 17.54 14.74 0.11
N ARG A 102 16.86 15.58 0.91
CA ARG A 102 16.39 16.91 0.49
C ARG A 102 17.51 17.93 0.29
N THR A 103 18.74 17.64 0.65
CA THR A 103 19.87 18.56 0.41
C THR A 103 19.98 18.95 -1.06
N ILE A 104 19.58 18.07 -1.98
CA ILE A 104 19.55 18.36 -3.43
C ILE A 104 18.21 18.91 -3.92
N ALA A 105 17.20 19.04 -3.06
CA ALA A 105 15.88 19.61 -3.32
C ALA A 105 15.46 20.50 -2.14
N PRO A 106 16.22 21.58 -1.85
CA PRO A 106 16.08 22.35 -0.60
C PRO A 106 14.79 23.15 -0.53
N GLU A 107 14.32 23.65 -1.67
CA GLU A 107 13.15 24.50 -1.79
C GLU A 107 12.00 23.74 -2.45
N LEU A 108 10.95 23.52 -1.70
CA LEU A 108 9.72 22.89 -2.17
C LEU A 108 8.52 23.79 -1.84
N PRO A 109 7.54 23.94 -2.74
CA PRO A 109 6.37 24.78 -2.50
C PRO A 109 5.34 24.14 -1.53
N PHE A 110 5.67 23.02 -0.91
CA PHE A 110 4.84 22.29 0.05
C PHE A 110 5.63 21.81 1.27
N GLU A 111 4.91 21.62 2.37
CA GLU A 111 5.44 21.07 3.62
C GLU A 111 5.59 19.54 3.51
N ILE A 112 6.63 18.98 4.14
CA ILE A 112 6.77 17.54 4.36
C ILE A 112 6.59 17.24 5.84
N LYS A 113 5.61 16.38 6.15
CA LYS A 113 5.33 15.87 7.49
C LYS A 113 5.84 14.44 7.60
N CYS A 114 6.85 14.20 8.43
CA CYS A 114 7.39 12.86 8.68
C CYS A 114 6.72 12.24 9.91
N ILE A 115 6.26 10.99 9.78
CA ILE A 115 5.76 10.15 10.86
C ILE A 115 6.68 8.95 10.97
N GLU A 116 7.40 8.85 12.09
CA GLU A 116 8.34 7.76 12.35
C GLU A 116 7.66 6.61 13.08
N LEU A 117 7.74 5.41 12.50
CA LEU A 117 7.22 4.18 13.09
C LEU A 117 8.18 3.65 14.15
N ASN A 118 7.67 3.32 15.31
CA ASN A 118 8.44 2.83 16.46
C ASN A 118 7.94 1.48 17.00
N GLU A 119 6.65 1.21 16.83
CA GLU A 119 5.99 0.02 17.39
C GLU A 119 5.99 -1.14 16.39
N GLN A 120 5.52 -2.30 16.81
CA GLN A 120 5.35 -3.47 15.96
C GLN A 120 4.22 -3.27 14.97
N ASP A 121 3.14 -2.64 15.42
CA ASP A 121 1.94 -2.33 14.65
C ASP A 121 1.51 -0.90 14.92
N GLU A 122 1.29 -0.13 13.85
CA GLU A 122 0.77 1.22 13.95
C GLU A 122 -0.34 1.44 12.93
N TYR A 123 -1.35 2.22 13.31
CA TYR A 123 -2.56 2.43 12.54
C TYR A 123 -2.79 3.91 12.29
N PHE A 124 -3.13 4.26 11.05
CA PHE A 124 -3.41 5.62 10.63
C PHE A 124 -4.71 5.67 9.84
N GLU A 125 -5.44 6.76 9.99
CA GLU A 125 -6.62 7.06 9.18
C GLU A 125 -6.41 8.41 8.50
N MET A 126 -6.27 8.42 7.18
CA MET A 126 -5.96 9.59 6.37
C MET A 126 -6.64 9.49 5.01
N ASN A 127 -7.31 10.56 4.57
CA ASN A 127 -7.92 10.68 3.23
C ASN A 127 -8.84 9.51 2.85
N GLY A 128 -9.47 8.86 3.85
CA GLY A 128 -10.34 7.69 3.66
C GLY A 128 -9.61 6.36 3.57
N TYR A 129 -8.27 6.36 3.71
CA TYR A 129 -7.48 5.15 3.87
C TYR A 129 -7.33 4.80 5.35
N HIS A 130 -7.46 3.52 5.67
CA HIS A 130 -7.03 2.93 6.94
C HIS A 130 -5.73 2.18 6.66
N ILE A 131 -4.63 2.71 7.17
CA ILE A 131 -3.28 2.20 6.93
C ILE A 131 -2.81 1.48 8.19
N HIS A 132 -2.45 0.22 8.06
CA HIS A 132 -1.79 -0.57 9.09
C HIS A 132 -0.34 -0.80 8.66
N ALA A 133 0.61 -0.21 9.38
CA ALA A 133 2.04 -0.50 9.26
C ALA A 133 2.40 -1.61 10.22
N PHE A 134 2.97 -2.70 9.75
CA PHE A 134 3.36 -3.86 10.54
C PHE A 134 4.82 -4.22 10.33
N ARG A 135 5.54 -4.47 11.42
CA ARG A 135 6.97 -4.75 11.40
C ARG A 135 7.26 -6.13 10.83
N VAL A 136 8.26 -6.22 9.93
CA VAL A 136 8.68 -7.45 9.25
C VAL A 136 10.15 -7.80 9.53
N LYS A 137 10.62 -8.95 9.07
CA LYS A 137 11.94 -9.49 9.40
C LYS A 137 12.93 -9.32 8.24
N HIS A 138 13.64 -8.20 8.26
CA HIS A 138 14.71 -7.91 7.31
C HIS A 138 16.06 -7.61 8.00
N ALA A 139 17.08 -7.25 7.21
CA ALA A 139 18.42 -6.90 7.71
C ALA A 139 18.41 -5.59 8.52
N VAL A 140 17.54 -4.66 8.14
CA VAL A 140 17.30 -3.37 8.79
C VAL A 140 15.87 -3.30 9.31
N LEU A 141 15.53 -2.25 10.05
CA LEU A 141 14.14 -1.99 10.46
C LEU A 141 13.28 -1.81 9.22
N CYS A 142 12.27 -2.66 9.08
CA CYS A 142 11.43 -2.75 7.89
C CYS A 142 9.97 -2.99 8.28
N TYR A 143 9.06 -2.39 7.51
CA TYR A 143 7.60 -2.51 7.68
C TYR A 143 6.93 -2.94 6.38
N GLY A 144 5.89 -3.75 6.51
CA GLY A 144 4.88 -3.93 5.49
C GLY A 144 3.71 -2.97 5.74
N TYR A 145 2.84 -2.81 4.76
CA TYR A 145 1.67 -1.95 4.86
C TYR A 145 0.41 -2.67 4.37
N SER A 146 -0.64 -2.62 5.18
CA SER A 146 -1.97 -3.02 4.78
C SER A 146 -2.84 -1.78 4.67
N VAL A 147 -3.46 -1.57 3.52
CA VAL A 147 -4.31 -0.41 3.23
C VAL A 147 -5.72 -0.89 2.99
N GLU A 148 -6.65 -0.39 3.79
CA GLU A 148 -8.07 -0.74 3.71
C GLU A 148 -8.92 0.49 3.42
N ILE A 149 -9.85 0.34 2.48
CA ILE A 149 -10.95 1.27 2.27
C ILE A 149 -12.19 0.68 2.92
N LYS A 150 -12.58 1.21 4.06
CA LYS A 150 -13.77 0.73 4.77
C LYS A 150 -15.05 1.11 4.03
N ARG A 151 -16.07 0.26 4.16
CA ARG A 151 -17.38 0.47 3.57
C ARG A 151 -18.44 0.52 4.66
N SER A 152 -19.08 1.68 4.81
CA SER A 152 -20.18 1.85 5.75
C SER A 152 -21.37 0.93 5.44
N GLY A 153 -22.17 0.63 6.43
CA GLY A 153 -23.44 -0.06 6.27
C GLY A 153 -24.39 0.68 5.33
N ARG A 154 -25.41 -0.02 4.82
CA ARG A 154 -26.47 0.61 4.04
C ARG A 154 -27.28 1.57 4.91
N PHE A 155 -27.61 2.73 4.37
CA PHE A 155 -28.50 3.66 5.02
C PHE A 155 -29.93 3.07 5.02
N SER A 156 -30.56 3.04 6.20
CA SER A 156 -31.95 2.59 6.36
C SER A 156 -32.87 3.79 6.53
N VAL A 157 -33.70 4.01 5.52
CA VAL A 157 -34.77 5.04 5.55
C VAL A 157 -35.80 4.72 6.64
N GLU A 158 -36.09 3.44 6.87
CA GLU A 158 -37.02 2.96 7.90
C GLU A 158 -36.52 3.37 9.28
N ARG A 159 -35.25 3.05 9.62
CA ARG A 159 -34.64 3.44 10.91
C ARG A 159 -34.59 4.96 11.09
N ALA A 160 -34.29 5.70 10.01
CA ALA A 160 -34.23 7.16 10.05
C ALA A 160 -35.63 7.75 10.36
N LYS A 161 -36.68 7.18 9.78
CA LYS A 161 -38.08 7.58 10.05
C LYS A 161 -38.54 7.17 11.44
N GLU A 162 -38.30 5.92 11.88
CA GLU A 162 -38.64 5.41 13.21
C GLU A 162 -37.99 6.26 14.34
N LYS A 163 -36.77 6.72 14.12
CA LYS A 163 -36.04 7.58 15.07
C LYS A 163 -36.32 9.08 14.90
N GLU A 164 -37.24 9.42 14.02
CA GLU A 164 -37.65 10.83 13.71
C GLU A 164 -36.44 11.71 13.34
N ILE A 165 -35.46 11.16 12.61
CA ILE A 165 -34.25 11.89 12.22
C ILE A 165 -34.59 12.84 11.06
N PRO A 166 -34.34 14.16 11.21
CA PRO A 166 -34.60 15.12 10.14
C PRO A 166 -33.86 14.79 8.85
N MET A 167 -34.53 14.86 7.70
CA MET A 167 -33.98 14.50 6.39
C MET A 167 -32.67 15.23 6.06
N ARG A 168 -32.50 16.47 6.52
CA ARG A 168 -31.25 17.25 6.34
C ARG A 168 -30.01 16.60 7.00
N LEU A 169 -30.20 15.70 7.99
CA LEU A 169 -29.12 15.00 8.69
C LEU A 169 -28.78 13.65 8.03
N TRP A 170 -29.59 13.16 7.10
CA TRP A 170 -29.38 11.83 6.49
C TRP A 170 -28.07 11.73 5.73
N ASN A 171 -27.74 12.74 4.91
CA ASN A 171 -26.49 12.74 4.13
C ASN A 171 -25.23 12.77 5.01
N PRO A 172 -25.08 13.67 6.00
CA PRO A 172 -23.93 13.61 6.91
C PRO A 172 -23.86 12.30 7.70
N LEU A 173 -24.98 11.76 8.19
CA LEU A 173 -25.01 10.47 8.90
C LEU A 173 -24.63 9.31 7.98
N GLN A 174 -25.10 9.31 6.73
CA GLN A 174 -24.72 8.32 5.72
C GLN A 174 -23.21 8.34 5.42
N LYS A 175 -22.59 9.53 5.51
CA LYS A 175 -21.15 9.72 5.34
C LYS A 175 -20.32 9.36 6.58
N GLY A 176 -20.97 8.87 7.65
CA GLY A 176 -20.30 8.48 8.88
C GLY A 176 -20.08 9.61 9.89
N ASN A 177 -20.66 10.80 9.66
CA ASN A 177 -20.48 11.94 10.57
C ASN A 177 -21.51 11.91 11.70
N THR A 178 -21.06 12.12 12.93
CA THR A 178 -21.93 12.44 14.06
C THR A 178 -22.35 13.90 13.97
N VAL A 179 -23.63 14.19 14.18
CA VAL A 179 -24.21 15.52 14.05
C VAL A 179 -24.97 15.89 15.31
N GLU A 180 -24.67 17.06 15.88
CA GLU A 180 -25.50 17.66 16.93
C GLU A 180 -26.51 18.62 16.29
N PHE A 181 -27.77 18.44 16.62
CA PHE A 181 -28.85 19.24 16.10
C PHE A 181 -29.97 19.41 17.15
N GLU A 182 -30.38 20.64 17.44
CA GLU A 182 -31.40 20.97 18.43
C GLU A 182 -31.16 20.34 19.82
N GLY A 183 -29.89 20.32 20.26
CA GLY A 183 -29.50 19.74 21.56
C GLY A 183 -29.51 18.22 21.64
N ARG A 184 -29.71 17.54 20.49
CA ARG A 184 -29.64 16.06 20.38
C ARG A 184 -28.50 15.65 19.48
N VAL A 185 -27.76 14.63 19.90
CA VAL A 185 -26.66 14.02 19.11
C VAL A 185 -27.23 12.85 18.28
N TYR A 186 -26.97 12.89 16.98
CA TYR A 186 -27.31 11.84 16.04
C TYR A 186 -26.03 11.17 15.55
N THR A 187 -25.98 9.86 15.61
CA THR A 187 -24.82 9.04 15.24
C THR A 187 -25.12 8.16 14.03
N PRO A 188 -24.10 7.80 13.21
CA PRO A 188 -24.28 7.00 12.01
C PRO A 188 -24.97 5.64 12.26
N ASP A 189 -24.68 4.97 13.39
CA ASP A 189 -25.27 3.69 13.77
C ASP A 189 -26.79 3.74 13.94
N MET A 190 -27.37 4.92 14.17
CA MET A 190 -28.81 5.11 14.24
C MET A 190 -29.50 4.80 12.91
N VAL A 191 -28.80 5.00 11.78
CA VAL A 191 -29.36 4.90 10.42
C VAL A 191 -28.60 3.92 9.51
N LEU A 192 -27.38 3.53 9.85
CA LEU A 192 -26.60 2.58 9.08
C LEU A 192 -26.85 1.14 9.55
N GLY A 193 -26.89 0.23 8.59
CA GLY A 193 -26.83 -1.20 8.84
C GLY A 193 -25.43 -1.64 9.30
N PRO A 194 -25.16 -2.96 9.39
CA PRO A 194 -23.84 -3.48 9.69
C PRO A 194 -22.83 -3.01 8.65
N ALA A 195 -21.57 -2.83 9.08
CA ALA A 195 -20.47 -2.54 8.17
C ALA A 195 -20.38 -3.61 7.07
N ARG A 196 -20.12 -3.20 5.84
CA ARG A 196 -19.95 -4.08 4.69
C ARG A 196 -18.47 -4.33 4.45
N LYS A 197 -18.15 -5.40 3.71
CA LYS A 197 -16.77 -5.68 3.34
C LYS A 197 -16.18 -4.49 2.57
N GLY A 198 -15.05 -4.00 3.03
CA GLY A 198 -14.22 -2.99 2.38
C GLY A 198 -13.35 -3.57 1.27
N ILE A 199 -12.39 -2.79 0.81
CA ILE A 199 -11.32 -3.23 -0.10
C ILE A 199 -10.02 -3.20 0.69
N LYS A 200 -9.25 -4.29 0.67
CA LYS A 200 -7.98 -4.41 1.40
C LYS A 200 -6.86 -4.83 0.47
N VAL A 201 -5.78 -4.06 0.46
CA VAL A 201 -4.52 -4.37 -0.23
C VAL A 201 -3.41 -4.46 0.79
N THR A 202 -2.67 -5.56 0.80
CA THR A 202 -1.48 -5.72 1.65
C THR A 202 -0.23 -5.78 0.80
N TYR A 203 0.78 -5.03 1.20
CA TYR A 203 2.09 -4.94 0.55
C TYR A 203 3.19 -5.31 1.53
N CYS A 204 4.01 -6.29 1.17
CA CYS A 204 5.13 -6.74 1.99
C CYS A 204 6.33 -7.09 1.10
N THR A 205 7.39 -6.31 1.24
CA THR A 205 8.70 -6.62 0.63
C THR A 205 9.73 -6.89 1.71
N ASP A 206 10.91 -7.38 1.30
CA ASP A 206 12.12 -7.48 2.13
C ASP A 206 11.88 -8.11 3.50
N SER A 207 11.42 -9.35 3.49
CA SER A 207 11.16 -10.10 4.70
C SER A 207 11.34 -11.60 4.56
N ARG A 208 11.65 -12.24 5.67
CA ARG A 208 11.38 -13.68 5.82
C ARG A 208 9.89 -13.88 6.13
N PRO A 209 9.31 -15.05 5.77
CA PRO A 209 7.96 -15.41 6.18
C PRO A 209 7.79 -15.29 7.70
N LEU A 210 6.71 -14.66 8.10
CA LEU A 210 6.27 -14.51 9.50
C LEU A 210 4.77 -14.77 9.60
N GLU A 211 4.33 -15.28 10.74
CA GLU A 211 2.90 -15.38 11.05
C GLU A 211 2.22 -14.01 11.01
N HIS A 212 2.87 -13.03 11.55
CA HIS A 212 2.40 -11.64 11.58
C HIS A 212 2.08 -11.06 10.18
N ILE A 213 2.81 -11.47 9.14
CA ILE A 213 2.49 -11.09 7.75
C ILE A 213 1.20 -11.76 7.28
N VAL A 214 0.99 -13.03 7.66
CA VAL A 214 -0.24 -13.79 7.34
C VAL A 214 -1.44 -13.12 7.99
N GLU A 215 -1.34 -12.75 9.27
CA GLU A 215 -2.36 -12.02 10.03
C GLU A 215 -2.67 -10.66 9.39
N ALA A 216 -1.64 -9.88 9.07
CA ALA A 216 -1.80 -8.57 8.42
C ALA A 216 -2.44 -8.68 7.03
N ALA A 217 -2.14 -9.75 6.28
CA ALA A 217 -2.69 -9.99 4.94
C ALA A 217 -4.06 -10.67 4.94
N GLU A 218 -4.55 -11.14 6.08
CA GLU A 218 -5.79 -11.92 6.18
C GLU A 218 -6.94 -11.24 5.43
N GLY A 219 -7.58 -12.02 4.52
CA GLY A 219 -8.74 -11.60 3.74
C GLY A 219 -8.51 -10.45 2.75
N SER A 220 -7.25 -10.10 2.44
CA SER A 220 -6.94 -9.06 1.45
C SER A 220 -7.49 -9.42 0.07
N ASP A 221 -8.02 -8.42 -0.63
CA ASP A 221 -8.44 -8.57 -2.03
C ASP A 221 -7.22 -8.74 -2.93
N LEU A 222 -6.10 -8.08 -2.57
CA LEU A 222 -4.82 -8.22 -3.24
C LEU A 222 -3.68 -8.23 -2.21
N PHE A 223 -2.84 -9.26 -2.27
CA PHE A 223 -1.58 -9.34 -1.54
C PHE A 223 -0.42 -9.17 -2.53
N ILE A 224 0.35 -8.11 -2.37
CA ILE A 224 1.56 -7.86 -3.16
C ILE A 224 2.74 -8.20 -2.26
N CYS A 225 3.46 -9.27 -2.61
CA CYS A 225 4.51 -9.81 -1.76
C CYS A 225 5.80 -10.00 -2.54
N GLU A 226 6.93 -9.80 -1.88
CA GLU A 226 8.20 -10.11 -2.51
C GLU A 226 8.28 -11.59 -2.94
N GLY A 227 9.01 -11.79 -4.01
CA GLY A 227 9.51 -13.08 -4.44
C GLY A 227 10.89 -12.87 -5.02
N MET A 228 11.89 -12.62 -4.16
CA MET A 228 13.26 -12.34 -4.62
C MET A 228 13.82 -13.52 -5.43
N TYR A 229 13.47 -14.75 -5.06
CA TYR A 229 14.01 -15.96 -5.67
C TYR A 229 12.91 -16.91 -6.12
N ALA A 230 12.98 -17.35 -7.37
CA ALA A 230 12.06 -18.34 -7.94
C ALA A 230 12.55 -19.78 -7.82
N GLU A 231 13.87 -19.99 -7.78
CA GLU A 231 14.47 -21.34 -7.68
C GLU A 231 14.40 -21.85 -6.24
N LYS A 232 13.94 -23.09 -6.07
CA LYS A 232 13.82 -23.74 -4.73
C LYS A 232 15.16 -23.83 -3.99
N GLU A 233 16.24 -24.05 -4.73
CA GLU A 233 17.59 -24.18 -4.19
C GLU A 233 18.11 -22.86 -3.59
N LYS A 234 17.56 -21.74 -4.06
CA LYS A 234 17.91 -20.41 -3.52
C LYS A 234 17.31 -20.10 -2.15
N ILE A 235 16.58 -21.03 -1.54
CA ILE A 235 16.07 -20.90 -0.16
C ILE A 235 17.19 -20.57 0.85
N VAL A 236 18.40 -21.09 0.64
CA VAL A 236 19.55 -20.78 1.48
C VAL A 236 19.91 -19.30 1.39
N LYS A 237 19.96 -18.75 0.17
CA LYS A 237 20.20 -17.31 -0.07
C LYS A 237 19.07 -16.46 0.50
N ALA A 238 17.81 -16.88 0.30
CA ALA A 238 16.65 -16.20 0.85
C ALA A 238 16.75 -16.05 2.37
N LYS A 239 17.13 -17.14 3.07
CA LYS A 239 17.36 -17.12 4.52
C LYS A 239 18.53 -16.21 4.93
N GLN A 240 19.64 -16.29 4.19
CA GLN A 240 20.85 -15.50 4.46
C GLN A 240 20.61 -14.00 4.32
N TYR A 241 19.94 -13.57 3.25
CA TYR A 241 19.69 -12.17 2.94
C TYR A 241 18.35 -11.67 3.44
N LYS A 242 17.57 -12.52 4.13
CA LYS A 242 16.25 -12.21 4.73
C LYS A 242 15.21 -11.80 3.69
N HIS A 243 15.15 -12.51 2.59
CA HIS A 243 14.13 -12.43 1.56
C HIS A 243 13.30 -13.72 1.47
N MET A 244 12.32 -13.76 0.56
CA MET A 244 11.46 -14.91 0.32
C MET A 244 11.66 -15.53 -1.05
N THR A 245 11.27 -16.79 -1.16
CA THR A 245 11.05 -17.46 -2.43
C THR A 245 9.59 -17.27 -2.87
N PHE A 246 9.33 -17.47 -4.16
CA PHE A 246 7.96 -17.48 -4.72
C PHE A 246 7.03 -18.43 -3.96
N TYR A 247 7.57 -19.60 -3.58
CA TYR A 247 6.80 -20.65 -2.89
C TYR A 247 6.42 -20.24 -1.47
N GLU A 248 7.32 -19.58 -0.74
CA GLU A 248 7.04 -19.07 0.59
C GLU A 248 5.97 -17.96 0.56
N ALA A 249 6.03 -17.06 -0.43
CA ALA A 249 5.02 -16.04 -0.62
C ALA A 249 3.65 -16.66 -0.95
N ALA A 250 3.61 -17.69 -1.81
CA ALA A 250 2.38 -18.41 -2.15
C ALA A 250 1.76 -19.13 -0.94
N GLU A 251 2.59 -19.76 -0.10
CA GLU A 251 2.11 -20.39 1.16
C GLU A 251 1.51 -19.37 2.12
N MET A 252 2.12 -18.19 2.26
CA MET A 252 1.55 -17.13 3.09
C MET A 252 0.22 -16.62 2.52
N ALA A 253 0.15 -16.40 1.20
CA ALA A 253 -1.09 -15.97 0.53
C ALA A 253 -2.24 -16.96 0.74
N LYS A 254 -1.94 -18.27 0.61
CA LYS A 254 -2.91 -19.35 0.88
C LYS A 254 -3.39 -19.34 2.32
N ARG A 255 -2.48 -19.22 3.28
CA ARG A 255 -2.81 -19.20 4.72
C ARG A 255 -3.60 -17.96 5.12
N ALA A 256 -3.28 -16.80 4.54
CA ALA A 256 -4.01 -15.55 4.76
C ALA A 256 -5.38 -15.50 4.07
N GLY A 257 -5.71 -16.45 3.21
CA GLY A 257 -6.98 -16.50 2.48
C GLY A 257 -7.20 -15.27 1.60
N VAL A 258 -6.15 -14.74 0.98
CA VAL A 258 -6.24 -13.59 0.07
C VAL A 258 -6.94 -13.99 -1.23
N LYS A 259 -7.54 -13.01 -1.95
CA LYS A 259 -8.17 -13.32 -3.25
C LYS A 259 -7.13 -13.49 -4.35
N GLU A 260 -6.08 -12.67 -4.34
CA GLU A 260 -5.04 -12.65 -5.38
C GLU A 260 -3.67 -12.33 -4.78
N LEU A 261 -2.61 -12.95 -5.33
CA LEU A 261 -1.19 -12.68 -5.00
C LEU A 261 -0.47 -12.12 -6.22
N TRP A 262 0.20 -10.97 -6.06
CA TRP A 262 1.20 -10.50 -7.03
C TRP A 262 2.59 -10.62 -6.42
N LEU A 263 3.47 -11.36 -7.11
CA LEU A 263 4.88 -11.45 -6.76
C LEU A 263 5.62 -10.23 -7.30
N THR A 264 6.50 -9.67 -6.50
CA THR A 264 7.31 -8.48 -6.85
C THR A 264 8.71 -8.57 -6.28
N HIS A 265 9.50 -7.51 -6.39
CA HIS A 265 10.84 -7.39 -5.80
C HIS A 265 11.80 -8.50 -6.26
N PHE A 266 11.88 -8.68 -7.59
CA PHE A 266 12.64 -9.78 -8.18
C PHE A 266 14.14 -9.51 -8.18
N SER A 267 14.92 -10.56 -7.91
CA SER A 267 16.36 -10.55 -8.07
C SER A 267 16.76 -10.15 -9.50
N PRO A 268 17.81 -9.32 -9.68
CA PRO A 268 18.35 -9.02 -11.01
C PRO A 268 18.81 -10.27 -11.77
N SER A 269 19.14 -11.35 -11.08
CA SER A 269 19.53 -12.63 -11.68
C SER A 269 18.36 -13.47 -12.18
N LEU A 270 17.13 -13.10 -11.91
CA LEU A 270 15.94 -13.83 -12.35
C LEU A 270 15.60 -13.51 -13.81
N VAL A 271 15.83 -14.49 -14.70
CA VAL A 271 15.67 -14.30 -16.15
C VAL A 271 14.28 -14.72 -16.63
N ARG A 272 13.79 -15.89 -16.20
CA ARG A 272 12.52 -16.48 -16.67
C ARG A 272 11.63 -16.84 -15.48
N ALA A 273 10.99 -15.81 -14.89
CA ALA A 273 10.10 -15.99 -13.75
C ALA A 273 8.88 -16.87 -14.09
N ASP A 274 8.38 -16.79 -15.32
CA ASP A 274 7.19 -17.53 -15.78
C ASP A 274 7.39 -19.06 -15.70
N ASP A 275 8.61 -19.57 -15.85
CA ASP A 275 8.91 -21.02 -15.81
C ASP A 275 8.56 -21.65 -14.45
N TYR A 276 8.52 -20.84 -13.37
CA TYR A 276 8.25 -21.30 -12.01
C TYR A 276 6.78 -21.17 -11.61
N MET A 277 6.00 -20.39 -12.34
CA MET A 277 4.61 -20.09 -11.99
C MET A 277 3.67 -21.30 -11.95
N PRO A 278 3.81 -22.33 -12.78
CA PRO A 278 2.98 -23.53 -12.65
C PRO A 278 3.07 -24.14 -11.23
N GLN A 279 4.29 -24.33 -10.70
CA GLN A 279 4.49 -24.88 -9.36
C GLN A 279 4.03 -23.94 -8.23
N VAL A 280 4.12 -22.63 -8.44
CA VAL A 280 3.61 -21.63 -7.50
C VAL A 280 2.08 -21.70 -7.44
N ARG A 281 1.43 -21.86 -8.60
CA ARG A 281 -0.03 -21.98 -8.70
C ARG A 281 -0.58 -23.29 -8.16
N ASP A 282 0.23 -24.35 -8.09
CA ASP A 282 -0.12 -25.59 -7.36
C ASP A 282 -0.32 -25.32 -5.86
N ILE A 283 0.37 -24.30 -5.28
CA ILE A 283 0.23 -23.89 -3.89
C ILE A 283 -0.94 -22.90 -3.74
N PHE A 284 -0.95 -21.85 -4.59
CA PHE A 284 -1.95 -20.81 -4.59
C PHE A 284 -2.35 -20.44 -6.03
N ALA A 285 -3.53 -20.88 -6.47
CA ALA A 285 -3.94 -20.81 -7.88
C ALA A 285 -3.97 -19.39 -8.45
N ASN A 286 -4.34 -18.40 -7.63
CA ASN A 286 -4.46 -16.98 -8.02
C ASN A 286 -3.15 -16.21 -7.80
N ALA A 287 -2.01 -16.85 -8.07
CA ALA A 287 -0.70 -16.21 -8.03
C ALA A 287 -0.27 -15.72 -9.42
N TYR A 288 0.20 -14.49 -9.48
CA TYR A 288 0.63 -13.83 -10.71
C TYR A 288 1.98 -13.14 -10.51
N LEU A 289 2.75 -13.03 -11.59
CA LEU A 289 3.93 -12.18 -11.60
C LEU A 289 3.52 -10.71 -11.67
N GLY A 290 4.14 -9.90 -10.83
CA GLY A 290 4.16 -8.45 -10.98
C GLY A 290 4.94 -8.05 -12.22
N LYS A 291 4.50 -6.98 -12.87
CA LYS A 291 5.21 -6.31 -13.96
C LYS A 291 5.07 -4.82 -13.73
N ASP A 292 6.06 -4.05 -14.14
CA ASP A 292 5.99 -2.60 -14.07
C ASP A 292 4.80 -2.11 -14.90
N GLY A 293 3.98 -1.25 -14.31
CA GLY A 293 2.72 -0.79 -14.88
C GLY A 293 1.54 -1.74 -14.76
N LYS A 294 1.71 -2.94 -14.14
CA LYS A 294 0.56 -3.82 -13.86
C LYS A 294 -0.41 -3.13 -12.93
N SER A 295 -1.67 -3.04 -13.36
CA SER A 295 -2.72 -2.34 -12.62
C SER A 295 -4.00 -3.16 -12.51
N VAL A 296 -4.80 -2.84 -11.50
CA VAL A 296 -6.15 -3.37 -11.29
C VAL A 296 -7.01 -2.32 -10.59
N GLU A 297 -8.29 -2.28 -10.96
CA GLU A 297 -9.32 -1.53 -10.26
C GLU A 297 -10.09 -2.48 -9.33
N LEU A 298 -9.89 -2.35 -8.03
CA LEU A 298 -10.61 -3.12 -7.04
C LEU A 298 -11.95 -2.44 -6.73
N MET A 299 -13.03 -3.19 -6.89
CA MET A 299 -14.39 -2.74 -6.63
C MET A 299 -14.88 -3.29 -5.30
N PHE A 300 -15.81 -2.57 -4.66
CA PHE A 300 -16.56 -3.16 -3.57
C PHE A 300 -17.39 -4.34 -4.11
N ASP A 301 -17.41 -5.44 -3.35
CA ASP A 301 -18.27 -6.57 -3.69
C ASP A 301 -19.73 -6.08 -3.81
N GLU A 302 -20.46 -6.53 -4.83
CA GLU A 302 -21.91 -6.30 -4.93
C GLU A 302 -22.61 -7.07 -3.81
N ASP A 303 -23.60 -6.42 -3.15
CA ASP A 303 -24.38 -7.02 -2.07
C ASP A 303 -25.57 -7.81 -2.61
#